data_8c68f4801521e1542833665a9c6c3b05
#
_entry.id   8c68f4801521e1542833665a9c6c3b05
#
_cell.length_a   1.000
_cell.length_b   1.000
_cell.length_c   1.000
_cell.angle_alpha   90.00
_cell.angle_beta   90.00
_cell.angle_gamma   90.00
#
_symmetry.space_group_name_H-M   'P 1'
#
loop_
_entity.id
_entity.type
_entity.pdbx_description
1 polymer ?
#
loop_
_entity_poly.entity_id
_entity_poly.type
_entity_poly.pdbx_seq_one_letter_code
_entity_poly.pdbx_strand_id
1 'polypeptide(L)'
;MKVIKATNKSDNNPETIDITNYSTYVFFLQHDGGTNYLLAVSMAQSAQKVAKIISSGDAFDITINNKNQVTFTSSEKYWTCVVVKLS
;
A
#
# COMPACT_ATOMS: atom_id res chain seq x y z
N MET A 1 4.11 -16.59 1.05
CA MET A 1 4.46 -15.16 1.18
C MET A 1 5.29 -14.74 -0.02
N LYS A 2 4.93 -13.65 -0.65
CA LYS A 2 5.58 -13.21 -1.87
C LYS A 2 5.66 -11.69 -1.92
N VAL A 3 6.85 -11.14 -2.20
CA VAL A 3 6.98 -9.72 -2.50
C VAL A 3 6.49 -9.49 -3.92
N ILE A 4 5.43 -8.69 -4.09
CA ILE A 4 4.85 -8.43 -5.40
C ILE A 4 5.22 -7.06 -5.93
N LYS A 5 5.75 -6.18 -5.09
CA LYS A 5 6.27 -4.88 -5.52
C LYS A 5 7.31 -4.39 -4.51
N ALA A 6 8.42 -3.90 -5.02
CA ALA A 6 9.42 -3.20 -4.23
C ALA A 6 10.00 -2.11 -5.11
N THR A 7 9.81 -0.86 -4.73
CA THR A 7 10.24 0.25 -5.58
C THR A 7 10.66 1.46 -4.76
N ASN A 8 11.60 2.20 -5.29
CA ASN A 8 11.98 3.52 -4.83
C ASN A 8 11.39 4.54 -5.79
N LYS A 9 10.70 5.52 -5.25
CA LYS A 9 10.08 6.56 -6.05
C LYS A 9 10.84 7.87 -5.89
N SER A 10 10.91 8.62 -6.97
CA SER A 10 11.44 9.98 -6.97
C SER A 10 10.43 10.99 -7.53
N ASP A 11 9.15 10.65 -7.49
CA ASP A 11 8.05 11.48 -7.95
C ASP A 11 6.81 11.25 -7.09
N ASN A 12 5.76 12.04 -7.33
CA ASN A 12 4.49 11.93 -6.61
C ASN A 12 3.43 11.15 -7.41
N ASN A 13 3.82 10.45 -8.47
CA ASN A 13 2.89 9.69 -9.27
C ASN A 13 2.28 8.55 -8.46
N PRO A 14 0.98 8.28 -8.64
CA PRO A 14 0.32 7.18 -7.94
C PRO A 14 0.90 5.83 -8.31
N GLU A 15 0.87 4.91 -7.35
CA GLU A 15 1.14 3.50 -7.57
C GLU A 15 -0.14 2.72 -7.36
N THR A 16 -0.42 1.77 -8.24
CA THR A 16 -1.62 0.95 -8.18
C THR A 16 -1.24 -0.51 -8.16
N ILE A 17 -1.84 -1.25 -7.22
CA ILE A 17 -1.62 -2.69 -7.05
C ILE A 17 -2.95 -3.39 -7.24
N ASP A 18 -2.97 -4.38 -8.12
CA ASP A 18 -4.13 -5.27 -8.25
C ASP A 18 -4.12 -6.26 -7.09
N ILE A 19 -5.26 -6.42 -6.44
CA ILE A 19 -5.44 -7.37 -5.36
C ILE A 19 -6.44 -8.44 -5.77
N THR A 20 -6.20 -9.67 -5.35
CA THR A 20 -7.04 -10.81 -5.72
C THR A 20 -7.97 -11.20 -4.58
N ASN A 21 -9.10 -11.82 -4.91
CA ASN A 21 -10.01 -12.36 -3.91
C ASN A 21 -9.30 -13.40 -3.05
N TYR A 22 -9.68 -13.47 -1.79
CA TYR A 22 -9.16 -14.44 -0.81
C TYR A 22 -7.66 -14.29 -0.54
N SER A 23 -7.16 -13.06 -0.63
CA SER A 23 -5.75 -12.77 -0.41
C SER A 23 -5.56 -11.71 0.67
N THR A 24 -4.41 -11.75 1.31
CA THR A 24 -4.02 -10.77 2.31
C THR A 24 -2.68 -10.16 1.92
N TYR A 25 -2.59 -8.85 2.00
CA TYR A 25 -1.41 -8.10 1.60
C TYR A 25 -0.95 -7.21 2.75
N VAL A 26 0.35 -6.96 2.80
CA VAL A 26 0.93 -5.96 3.70
C VAL A 26 1.67 -4.94 2.85
N PHE A 27 1.39 -3.67 3.09
CA PHE A 27 1.96 -2.54 2.39
C PHE A 27 2.87 -1.79 3.35
N PHE A 28 4.13 -1.66 2.98
CA PHE A 28 5.12 -0.88 3.71
C PHE A 28 5.44 0.36 2.88
N LEU A 29 5.12 1.53 3.39
CA LEU A 29 5.37 2.80 2.71
C LEU A 29 6.20 3.69 3.62
N GLN A 30 7.23 4.29 3.07
CA GLN A 30 8.11 5.16 3.83
C GLN A 30 8.61 6.29 2.95
N HIS A 31 8.55 7.53 3.43
CA HIS A 31 9.16 8.64 2.72
C HIS A 31 10.48 9.06 3.38
N ASP A 32 11.25 9.89 2.67
CA ASP A 32 12.58 10.29 3.09
C ASP A 32 12.59 11.07 4.41
N GLY A 33 11.49 11.73 4.77
CA GLY A 33 11.35 12.42 6.06
C GLY A 33 11.01 11.51 7.24
N GLY A 34 10.87 10.21 7.04
CA GLY A 34 10.66 9.26 8.11
C GLY A 34 9.21 8.89 8.40
N THR A 35 8.23 9.38 7.63
CA THR A 35 6.85 8.92 7.77
C THR A 35 6.75 7.47 7.31
N ASN A 36 6.17 6.64 8.15
CA ASN A 36 6.01 5.22 7.89
C ASN A 36 4.54 4.85 7.88
N TYR A 37 4.16 4.07 6.90
CA TYR A 37 2.84 3.47 6.82
C TYR A 37 2.99 1.96 6.74
N LEU A 38 2.27 1.26 7.58
CA LEU A 38 2.16 -0.18 7.52
C LEU A 38 0.67 -0.52 7.52
N LEU A 39 0.20 -1.07 6.40
CA LEU A 39 -1.20 -1.44 6.25
C LEU A 39 -1.31 -2.91 5.94
N ALA A 40 -2.34 -3.53 6.50
CA ALA A 40 -2.78 -4.85 6.07
C ALA A 40 -4.09 -4.69 5.30
N VAL A 41 -4.17 -5.32 4.14
CA VAL A 41 -5.38 -5.40 3.34
C VAL A 41 -5.73 -6.86 3.18
N SER A 42 -6.89 -7.27 3.68
CA SER A 42 -7.39 -8.62 3.51
C SER A 42 -8.66 -8.56 2.67
N MET A 43 -8.75 -9.42 1.68
CA MET A 43 -9.85 -9.43 0.75
C MET A 43 -10.52 -10.79 0.71
N ALA A 44 -11.75 -10.88 1.21
CA ALA A 44 -12.67 -11.94 0.87
C ALA A 44 -13.31 -11.59 -0.48
N GLN A 45 -14.21 -12.39 -0.96
CA GLN A 45 -14.83 -12.17 -2.27
C GLN A 45 -15.46 -10.77 -2.35
N SER A 46 -14.80 -9.86 -3.06
CA SER A 46 -15.22 -8.48 -3.30
C SER A 46 -15.48 -7.64 -2.04
N ALA A 47 -15.00 -8.10 -0.88
CA ALA A 47 -15.14 -7.37 0.38
C ALA A 47 -13.75 -7.12 0.97
N GLN A 48 -13.37 -5.85 1.06
CA GLN A 48 -12.06 -5.48 1.58
C GLN A 48 -12.12 -5.17 3.07
N LYS A 49 -11.09 -5.59 3.78
CA LYS A 49 -10.80 -5.15 5.14
C LYS A 49 -9.44 -4.51 5.16
N VAL A 50 -9.35 -3.28 5.63
CA VAL A 50 -8.10 -2.56 5.74
C VAL A 50 -7.83 -2.23 7.20
N ALA A 51 -6.63 -2.55 7.64
CA ALA A 51 -6.18 -2.19 8.96
C ALA A 51 -4.87 -1.39 8.83
N LYS A 52 -4.85 -0.19 9.41
CA LYS A 52 -3.63 0.60 9.53
C LYS A 52 -2.93 0.16 10.80
N ILE A 53 -1.76 -0.43 10.67
CA ILE A 53 -1.01 -0.97 11.79
C ILE A 53 -0.09 0.08 12.39
N ILE A 54 0.67 0.78 11.54
CA ILE A 54 1.59 1.85 11.95
C ILE A 54 1.41 3.01 10.99
N SER A 55 1.35 4.23 11.53
CA SER A 55 1.35 5.44 10.74
C SER A 55 2.03 6.54 11.54
N SER A 56 2.97 7.23 10.91
CA SER A 56 3.58 8.43 11.48
C SER A 56 3.49 9.57 10.47
N GLY A 57 2.50 10.44 10.65
CA GLY A 57 2.22 11.57 9.77
C GLY A 57 1.22 11.22 8.67
N ASP A 58 0.99 12.18 7.78
CA ASP A 58 -0.05 12.14 6.75
C ASP A 58 0.52 12.19 5.33
N ALA A 59 1.72 11.65 5.13
CA ALA A 59 2.39 11.73 3.83
C ALA A 59 1.75 10.85 2.76
N PHE A 60 1.05 9.81 3.15
CA PHE A 60 0.51 8.84 2.20
C PHE A 60 -1.02 8.84 2.23
N ASP A 61 -1.59 8.72 1.04
CA ASP A 61 -3.03 8.60 0.86
C ASP A 61 -3.32 7.28 0.13
N ILE A 62 -4.29 6.50 0.64
CA ILE A 62 -4.57 5.16 0.15
C ILE A 62 -6.05 5.03 -0.16
N THR A 63 -6.34 4.55 -1.37
CA THR A 63 -7.70 4.35 -1.85
C THR A 63 -7.85 2.93 -2.37
N ILE A 64 -8.92 2.26 -1.98
CA ILE A 64 -9.28 0.95 -2.52
C ILE A 64 -10.51 1.16 -3.40
N ASN A 65 -10.40 0.83 -4.68
CA ASN A 65 -11.50 0.99 -5.60
C ASN A 65 -12.26 -0.32 -5.81
N ASN A 66 -13.42 -0.22 -6.48
CA ASN A 66 -14.29 -1.36 -6.70
C ASN A 66 -13.81 -2.34 -7.79
N LYS A 67 -12.61 -2.10 -8.34
CA LYS A 67 -11.99 -2.99 -9.31
C LYS A 67 -10.90 -3.86 -8.67
N ASN A 68 -10.93 -3.98 -7.34
CA ASN A 68 -9.94 -4.74 -6.59
C ASN A 68 -8.53 -4.18 -6.78
N GLN A 69 -8.42 -2.88 -6.72
CA GLN A 69 -7.14 -2.18 -6.83
C GLN A 69 -6.91 -1.29 -5.62
N VAL A 70 -5.68 -1.29 -5.15
CA VAL A 70 -5.22 -0.37 -4.12
C VAL A 70 -4.32 0.65 -4.80
N THR A 71 -4.68 1.92 -4.69
CA THR A 71 -3.89 3.03 -5.21
C THR A 71 -3.37 3.84 -4.04
N PHE A 72 -2.09 4.15 -4.06
CA PHE A 72 -1.50 4.98 -3.02
C PHE A 72 -0.63 6.06 -3.63
N THR A 73 -0.64 7.21 -2.97
CA THR A 73 0.12 8.39 -3.37
C THR A 73 0.87 8.92 -2.16
N SER A 74 1.94 9.65 -2.42
CA SER A 74 2.70 10.33 -1.40
C SER A 74 2.71 11.83 -1.67
N SER A 75 2.57 12.64 -0.62
CA SER A 75 2.81 14.08 -0.73
C SER A 75 4.30 14.40 -0.82
N GLU A 76 5.14 13.43 -0.46
CA GLU A 76 6.59 13.56 -0.54
C GLU A 76 7.11 12.98 -1.85
N LYS A 77 8.15 13.57 -2.39
CA LYS A 77 8.69 13.18 -3.68
C LYS A 77 9.52 11.88 -3.61
N TYR A 78 10.27 11.72 -2.52
CA TYR A 78 11.15 10.56 -2.37
C TYR A 78 10.55 9.59 -1.36
N TRP A 79 10.19 8.42 -1.83
CA TRP A 79 9.53 7.43 -0.99
C TRP A 79 9.76 6.01 -1.51
N THR A 80 9.57 5.05 -0.64
CA THR A 80 9.69 3.63 -0.98
C THR A 80 8.37 2.93 -0.74
N CYS A 81 8.16 1.87 -1.50
CA CYS A 81 6.98 1.04 -1.40
C CYS A 81 7.39 -0.42 -1.49
N VAL A 82 6.97 -1.22 -0.53
CA VAL A 82 7.11 -2.67 -0.58
C VAL A 82 5.74 -3.27 -0.30
N VAL A 83 5.27 -4.15 -1.19
CA VAL A 83 4.01 -4.85 -1.03
C VAL A 83 4.27 -6.33 -0.99
N VAL A 84 3.77 -6.99 0.04
CA VAL A 84 3.93 -8.42 0.26
C VAL A 84 2.55 -9.07 0.26
N LYS A 85 2.38 -10.09 -0.57
CA LYS A 85 1.20 -10.95 -0.55
C LYS A 85 1.46 -12.09 0.41
N LEU A 86 0.67 -12.19 1.48
CA LEU A 86 0.84 -13.21 2.51
C LEU A 86 0.17 -14.52 2.12
N SER A 87 -0.96 -14.44 1.46
CA SER A 87 -1.72 -15.63 1.08
C SER A 87 -2.59 -15.39 -0.14
#